data_4049d2a7a3c1f2db8e8c9bb3f5d038e4
#
_entry.id   4049d2a7a3c1f2db8e8c9bb3f5d038e4
#
_cell.length_a   1.000
_cell.length_b   1.000
_cell.length_c   1.000
_cell.angle_alpha   90.00
_cell.angle_beta   90.00
_cell.angle_gamma   90.00
#
_symmetry.space_group_name_H-M   'P 1'
#
loop_
_entity.id
_entity.type
_entity.pdbx_description
1 polymer ?
#
loop_
_entity_poly.entity_id
_entity_poly.type
_entity_poly.pdbx_seq_one_letter_code
_entity_poly.pdbx_strand_id
1 'polypeptide(L)'
;MSFRVSPSQSKLRHIGAWILTVLVLRSTVCTPPSTKRAIDTDDAEGFLEKYGYLSHLHQDEHIHNAAEVKTAVSEFQWLSHLPVTGQLDSATLKQMGTPRCGVKDEGSHQLWAQRVNSVFTGKMASSGPRFRRKRSAQPGEKWYKRHLTYRIVNWPRHLASGPVRLAVRAAFQLWSNVSGLAFQEVPEGPTDIRLAFYEGEHNDGASNAFDGPGGALAHAFFPCRGEAHFDMAERWTLNGHKGHNLFMVTAHEIGHTLGLEHSPVRHSLMSPYYRKPGRSLVLSWDDVTAVQQLYGKPPGGLLRRLPGHVFSTALQEWELAEDSEGRSGPAQPLYCRGVFDAITMDTNQTVLVFRGGVYWTVSAEGNVSVPLPLQQRWPHLPLGIQAAAFSPLDSKWYFFKGKGMWRYSGSVLDPGFPKRSKELGLPRHPDCAFYYAPLGHMVLFKGSRYSVLNLHTLRSEPYYPRKLADWIGVPQGTNGVVTRPDGLHYFFREQQYWRFDPVKVRVTREGHWARDLKWTGCRRKTHQGNNIL
;
A
#
# COMPACT_ATOMS: atom_id res chain seq x y z
N MET A 1 44.55 58.54 59.61
CA MET A 1 44.20 58.22 61.02
C MET A 1 43.62 56.81 60.97
N SER A 2 44.46 55.79 61.26
CA SER A 2 44.63 55.14 62.52
C SER A 2 43.27 54.82 63.20
N PHE A 3 42.89 53.57 63.37
CA PHE A 3 43.40 52.63 64.33
C PHE A 3 42.90 51.19 64.05
N ARG A 4 43.79 50.26 64.26
CA ARG A 4 43.66 48.83 64.53
C ARG A 4 42.70 48.56 65.71
N VAL A 5 42.14 47.35 65.78
CA VAL A 5 42.43 46.28 66.75
C VAL A 5 41.60 45.02 66.43
N SER A 6 42.28 43.90 66.33
CA SER A 6 41.79 42.51 66.46
C SER A 6 42.02 42.07 67.97
N PRO A 7 41.71 40.86 68.45
CA PRO A 7 40.82 39.74 68.12
C PRO A 7 40.00 39.26 69.32
N SER A 8 39.08 38.30 69.18
CA SER A 8 38.98 37.18 70.07
C SER A 8 38.12 36.02 69.58
N GLN A 9 38.58 34.83 69.84
CA GLN A 9 38.00 33.54 69.57
C GLN A 9 36.80 33.27 70.47
N SER A 10 35.80 32.53 70.01
CA SER A 10 35.19 31.47 70.76
C SER A 10 34.50 30.44 69.84
N LYS A 11 34.81 29.20 70.14
CA LYS A 11 34.29 27.96 69.57
C LYS A 11 32.77 27.83 69.75
N LEU A 12 32.04 27.21 68.81
CA LEU A 12 31.35 25.96 69.06
C LEU A 12 30.48 25.50 67.81
N ARG A 13 30.76 24.25 67.44
CA ARG A 13 29.87 23.15 67.04
C ARG A 13 29.06 23.22 65.71
N HIS A 14 29.52 22.34 64.85
CA HIS A 14 28.85 21.49 63.87
C HIS A 14 27.32 21.37 63.97
N ILE A 15 26.63 21.65 62.83
CA ILE A 15 25.58 20.80 62.28
C ILE A 15 25.72 20.90 60.76
N GLY A 16 26.17 19.81 60.12
CA GLY A 16 26.26 19.68 58.67
C GLY A 16 24.87 19.45 58.08
N ALA A 17 24.44 20.37 57.26
CA ALA A 17 23.31 20.14 56.37
C ALA A 17 23.85 19.62 55.04
N TRP A 18 23.73 18.32 54.79
CA TRP A 18 23.94 17.71 53.52
C TRP A 18 22.78 18.07 52.60
N ILE A 19 22.99 18.97 51.63
CA ILE A 19 22.07 19.14 50.51
C ILE A 19 22.32 17.98 49.55
N LEU A 20 21.44 16.97 49.63
CA LEU A 20 21.37 15.91 48.63
C LEU A 20 20.77 16.50 47.37
N THR A 21 21.61 16.83 46.40
CA THR A 21 21.16 17.12 45.02
C THR A 21 20.76 15.78 44.39
N VAL A 22 19.45 15.49 44.41
CA VAL A 22 18.91 14.35 43.67
C VAL A 22 18.93 14.70 42.19
N LEU A 23 19.96 14.23 41.51
CA LEU A 23 19.97 14.13 40.04
C LEU A 23 18.92 13.10 39.66
N VAL A 24 17.73 13.57 39.25
CA VAL A 24 16.72 12.74 38.56
C VAL A 24 17.27 12.42 37.18
N LEU A 25 18.00 11.33 37.07
CA LEU A 25 18.25 10.63 35.83
C LEU A 25 16.89 10.20 35.27
N ARG A 26 16.34 10.97 34.34
CA ARG A 26 15.26 10.48 33.46
C ARG A 26 15.88 9.36 32.63
N SER A 27 15.75 8.14 33.09
CA SER A 27 15.90 6.95 32.27
C SER A 27 14.80 7.02 31.21
N THR A 28 15.17 7.39 29.99
CA THR A 28 14.37 7.09 28.80
C THR A 28 14.29 5.57 28.72
N VAL A 29 13.21 5.01 29.28
CA VAL A 29 12.84 3.63 29.05
C VAL A 29 12.56 3.53 27.54
N CYS A 30 13.53 2.94 26.83
CA CYS A 30 13.32 2.50 25.47
C CYS A 30 12.28 1.38 25.55
N THR A 31 11.00 1.70 25.34
CA THR A 31 9.96 0.68 25.21
C THR A 31 10.34 -0.20 24.02
N PRO A 32 10.45 -1.52 24.21
CA PRO A 32 10.67 -2.43 23.09
C PRO A 32 9.51 -2.29 22.10
N PRO A 33 9.74 -2.56 20.78
CA PRO A 33 8.67 -2.53 19.80
C PRO A 33 7.58 -3.48 20.26
N SER A 34 6.33 -2.99 20.27
CA SER A 34 5.11 -3.70 20.65
C SER A 34 5.16 -5.17 20.21
N THR A 35 5.46 -6.04 21.13
CA THR A 35 5.23 -7.47 20.97
C THR A 35 3.72 -7.65 20.91
N LYS A 36 3.22 -8.22 19.80
CA LYS A 36 1.83 -8.61 19.65
C LYS A 36 1.38 -9.35 20.91
N ARG A 37 0.43 -8.76 21.65
CA ARG A 37 -0.16 -9.39 22.82
C ARG A 37 -0.89 -10.64 22.32
N ALA A 38 -0.49 -11.81 22.78
CA ALA A 38 -1.25 -13.03 22.55
C ALA A 38 -2.54 -12.90 23.36
N ILE A 39 -3.68 -13.00 22.70
CA ILE A 39 -4.99 -13.09 23.36
C ILE A 39 -5.00 -14.43 24.09
N ASP A 40 -5.32 -14.41 25.38
CA ASP A 40 -5.57 -15.63 26.14
C ASP A 40 -7.02 -16.06 26.02
N THR A 41 -7.39 -17.16 26.69
CA THR A 41 -8.74 -17.71 26.60
C THR A 41 -9.78 -16.81 27.24
N ASP A 42 -9.42 -16.05 28.28
CA ASP A 42 -10.32 -15.16 28.99
C ASP A 42 -10.61 -13.88 28.17
N ASP A 43 -9.60 -13.37 27.46
CA ASP A 43 -9.75 -12.25 26.53
C ASP A 43 -10.55 -12.64 25.26
N ALA A 44 -10.63 -13.94 24.92
CA ALA A 44 -11.29 -14.41 23.69
C ALA A 44 -12.82 -14.26 23.74
N GLU A 45 -13.47 -14.45 24.87
CA GLU A 45 -14.93 -14.24 25.00
C GLU A 45 -15.27 -12.76 24.85
N GLY A 46 -14.51 -11.87 25.49
CA GLY A 46 -14.65 -10.42 25.30
C GLY A 46 -14.45 -9.98 23.83
N PHE A 47 -13.53 -10.64 23.12
CA PHE A 47 -13.37 -10.43 21.67
C PHE A 47 -14.64 -10.86 20.90
N LEU A 48 -15.19 -12.02 21.19
CA LEU A 48 -16.39 -12.54 20.53
C LEU A 48 -17.62 -11.66 20.80
N GLU A 49 -17.76 -11.13 22.01
CA GLU A 49 -18.81 -10.14 22.34
C GLU A 49 -18.59 -8.80 21.61
N LYS A 50 -17.37 -8.27 21.63
CA LYS A 50 -17.02 -7.01 20.97
C LYS A 50 -17.39 -7.03 19.50
N TYR A 51 -17.15 -8.14 18.80
CA TYR A 51 -17.40 -8.27 17.37
C TYR A 51 -18.75 -8.89 17.01
N GLY A 52 -19.63 -9.14 18.00
CA GLY A 52 -21.02 -9.54 17.80
C GLY A 52 -21.23 -11.02 17.49
N TYR A 53 -20.29 -11.89 17.85
CA TYR A 53 -20.44 -13.35 17.78
C TYR A 53 -21.14 -13.92 19.02
N LEU A 54 -21.02 -13.22 20.17
CA LEU A 54 -21.73 -13.50 21.40
C LEU A 54 -22.59 -12.29 21.79
N SER A 55 -23.73 -12.54 22.45
CA SER A 55 -24.54 -11.49 23.07
C SER A 55 -23.81 -10.96 24.31
N HIS A 56 -23.92 -9.65 24.59
CA HIS A 56 -23.45 -9.13 25.87
C HIS A 56 -24.26 -9.74 27.01
N LEU A 57 -23.57 -10.28 28.01
CA LEU A 57 -24.20 -10.76 29.24
C LEU A 57 -24.87 -9.59 29.98
N HIS A 58 -26.15 -9.74 30.38
CA HIS A 58 -26.80 -8.84 31.31
C HIS A 58 -26.20 -9.04 32.70
N GLN A 59 -26.29 -8.03 33.58
CA GLN A 59 -25.67 -7.99 34.90
C GLN A 59 -25.99 -9.21 35.80
N ASP A 60 -27.02 -9.99 35.46
CA ASP A 60 -27.48 -11.18 36.21
C ASP A 60 -27.01 -12.52 35.60
N GLU A 61 -26.39 -12.50 34.41
CA GLU A 61 -25.88 -13.71 33.74
C GLU A 61 -24.33 -13.67 33.74
N HIS A 62 -23.71 -14.62 34.45
CA HIS A 62 -22.28 -14.59 34.70
C HIS A 62 -21.41 -15.39 33.73
N ILE A 63 -21.96 -16.25 32.90
CA ILE A 63 -21.17 -17.17 32.05
C ILE A 63 -21.95 -17.53 30.77
N HIS A 64 -21.31 -17.46 29.62
CA HIS A 64 -21.85 -17.98 28.36
C HIS A 64 -21.92 -19.52 28.38
N ASN A 65 -22.93 -20.05 27.78
CA ASN A 65 -23.08 -21.49 27.57
C ASN A 65 -21.99 -22.02 26.63
N ALA A 66 -21.34 -23.13 26.94
CA ALA A 66 -20.29 -23.74 26.13
C ALA A 66 -20.73 -24.03 24.67
N ALA A 67 -22.00 -24.28 24.40
CA ALA A 67 -22.51 -24.46 23.05
C ALA A 67 -22.59 -23.15 22.27
N GLU A 68 -22.91 -22.03 22.93
CA GLU A 68 -22.92 -20.69 22.36
C GLU A 68 -21.50 -20.25 22.00
N VAL A 69 -20.56 -20.41 22.93
CA VAL A 69 -19.13 -20.11 22.68
C VAL A 69 -18.60 -20.93 21.50
N LYS A 70 -18.91 -22.24 21.46
CA LYS A 70 -18.50 -23.10 20.35
C LYS A 70 -19.06 -22.60 19.01
N THR A 71 -20.33 -22.17 18.98
CA THR A 71 -20.96 -21.62 17.78
C THR A 71 -20.30 -20.31 17.36
N ALA A 72 -20.07 -19.39 18.30
CA ALA A 72 -19.40 -18.12 18.06
C ALA A 72 -17.97 -18.31 17.53
N VAL A 73 -17.20 -19.22 18.11
CA VAL A 73 -15.87 -19.57 17.63
C VAL A 73 -15.92 -20.14 16.21
N SER A 74 -16.91 -21.01 15.92
CA SER A 74 -17.08 -21.59 14.58
C SER A 74 -17.40 -20.53 13.53
N GLU A 75 -18.27 -19.57 13.84
CA GLU A 75 -18.59 -18.45 12.93
C GLU A 75 -17.39 -17.53 12.71
N PHE A 76 -16.65 -17.20 13.77
CA PHE A 76 -15.41 -16.43 13.67
C PHE A 76 -14.36 -17.15 12.78
N GLN A 77 -14.13 -18.45 13.02
CA GLN A 77 -13.19 -19.26 12.23
C GLN A 77 -13.59 -19.28 10.76
N TRP A 78 -14.90 -19.45 10.48
CA TRP A 78 -15.41 -19.43 9.11
C TRP A 78 -15.15 -18.07 8.41
N LEU A 79 -15.49 -16.95 9.05
CA LEU A 79 -15.27 -15.60 8.49
C LEU A 79 -13.77 -15.30 8.31
N SER A 80 -12.94 -15.82 9.21
CA SER A 80 -11.49 -15.64 9.22
C SER A 80 -10.71 -16.62 8.34
N HIS A 81 -11.41 -17.53 7.63
CA HIS A 81 -10.82 -18.59 6.78
C HIS A 81 -9.93 -19.57 7.53
N LEU A 82 -10.23 -19.83 8.78
CA LEU A 82 -9.58 -20.88 9.57
C LEU A 82 -10.34 -22.21 9.42
N PRO A 83 -9.71 -23.34 9.75
CA PRO A 83 -10.45 -24.59 9.93
C PRO A 83 -11.53 -24.40 11.00
N VAL A 84 -12.77 -24.78 10.69
CA VAL A 84 -13.91 -24.61 11.59
C VAL A 84 -13.91 -25.78 12.59
N THR A 85 -13.23 -25.59 13.72
CA THR A 85 -13.12 -26.58 14.80
C THR A 85 -14.10 -26.34 15.94
N GLY A 86 -14.56 -25.08 16.09
CA GLY A 86 -15.35 -24.63 17.23
C GLY A 86 -14.55 -24.57 18.55
N GLN A 87 -13.23 -24.59 18.46
CA GLN A 87 -12.33 -24.55 19.62
C GLN A 87 -11.40 -23.35 19.53
N LEU A 88 -11.04 -22.76 20.67
CA LEU A 88 -10.05 -21.68 20.79
C LEU A 88 -8.63 -22.25 20.65
N ASP A 89 -8.31 -22.78 19.47
CA ASP A 89 -6.97 -23.27 19.18
C ASP A 89 -5.96 -22.11 18.96
N SER A 90 -4.68 -22.44 18.93
CA SER A 90 -3.62 -21.43 18.79
C SER A 90 -3.71 -20.60 17.51
N ALA A 91 -4.28 -21.15 16.42
CA ALA A 91 -4.49 -20.43 15.17
C ALA A 91 -5.64 -19.42 15.31
N THR A 92 -6.69 -19.80 16.01
CA THR A 92 -7.84 -18.95 16.33
C THR A 92 -7.44 -17.78 17.23
N LEU A 93 -6.77 -18.02 18.34
CA LEU A 93 -6.27 -16.97 19.26
C LEU A 93 -5.30 -16.01 18.55
N LYS A 94 -4.40 -16.55 17.72
CA LYS A 94 -3.49 -15.73 16.92
C LYS A 94 -4.23 -14.85 15.94
N GLN A 95 -5.30 -15.35 15.32
CA GLN A 95 -6.10 -14.57 14.37
C GLN A 95 -6.88 -13.47 15.08
N MET A 96 -7.44 -13.72 16.26
CA MET A 96 -8.11 -12.73 17.10
C MET A 96 -7.15 -11.57 17.45
N GLY A 97 -5.88 -11.85 17.75
CA GLY A 97 -4.84 -10.84 18.00
C GLY A 97 -4.30 -10.14 16.75
N THR A 98 -4.91 -10.34 15.57
CA THR A 98 -4.48 -9.66 14.33
C THR A 98 -5.22 -8.34 14.16
N PRO A 99 -4.53 -7.22 13.85
CA PRO A 99 -5.17 -5.93 13.61
C PRO A 99 -6.27 -6.00 12.56
N ARG A 100 -7.43 -5.42 12.86
CA ARG A 100 -8.63 -5.53 12.03
C ARG A 100 -9.52 -4.29 12.08
N CYS A 101 -10.61 -4.30 11.31
CA CYS A 101 -11.71 -3.36 11.40
C CYS A 101 -12.48 -3.55 12.71
N GLY A 102 -12.85 -2.43 13.36
CA GLY A 102 -13.62 -2.42 14.61
C GLY A 102 -15.13 -2.63 14.44
N VAL A 103 -15.65 -2.64 13.21
CA VAL A 103 -17.07 -2.93 12.94
C VAL A 103 -17.41 -4.36 13.31
N LYS A 104 -18.61 -4.57 13.86
CA LYS A 104 -19.10 -5.90 14.21
C LYS A 104 -19.31 -6.77 12.98
N ASP A 105 -19.13 -8.08 13.16
CA ASP A 105 -19.32 -9.11 12.12
C ASP A 105 -20.75 -9.63 12.05
N GLU A 106 -21.61 -9.21 12.97
CA GLU A 106 -23.01 -9.67 13.09
C GLU A 106 -23.77 -9.51 11.77
N GLY A 107 -24.45 -10.57 11.32
CA GLY A 107 -25.26 -10.55 10.09
C GLY A 107 -24.49 -10.72 8.79
N SER A 108 -23.17 -10.61 8.81
CA SER A 108 -22.32 -10.69 7.59
C SER A 108 -22.50 -12.00 6.83
N HIS A 109 -22.65 -13.13 7.52
CA HIS A 109 -22.87 -14.45 6.91
C HIS A 109 -24.19 -14.51 6.14
N GLN A 110 -25.28 -14.06 6.76
CA GLN A 110 -26.62 -14.13 6.15
C GLN A 110 -26.71 -13.25 4.90
N LEU A 111 -26.18 -12.05 4.97
CA LEU A 111 -26.21 -11.10 3.86
C LEU A 111 -25.30 -11.54 2.71
N TRP A 112 -24.16 -12.15 3.00
CA TRP A 112 -23.32 -12.77 1.99
C TRP A 112 -24.02 -13.94 1.31
N ALA A 113 -24.66 -14.85 2.07
CA ALA A 113 -25.39 -15.99 1.52
C ALA A 113 -26.55 -15.52 0.61
N GLN A 114 -27.25 -14.45 0.98
CA GLN A 114 -28.28 -13.83 0.12
C GLN A 114 -27.68 -13.26 -1.18
N ARG A 115 -26.53 -12.59 -1.14
CA ARG A 115 -25.84 -12.09 -2.33
C ARG A 115 -25.44 -13.23 -3.27
N VAL A 116 -24.83 -14.26 -2.75
CA VAL A 116 -24.44 -15.45 -3.52
C VAL A 116 -25.66 -16.06 -4.21
N ASN A 117 -26.73 -16.30 -3.45
CA ASN A 117 -27.95 -16.86 -4.00
C ASN A 117 -28.57 -15.98 -5.11
N SER A 118 -28.58 -14.65 -4.94
CA SER A 118 -29.09 -13.73 -5.95
C SER A 118 -28.30 -13.78 -7.27
N VAL A 119 -26.98 -13.96 -7.18
CA VAL A 119 -26.11 -14.10 -8.36
C VAL A 119 -26.40 -15.40 -9.10
N PHE A 120 -26.55 -16.53 -8.38
CA PHE A 120 -26.80 -17.84 -9.00
C PHE A 120 -28.21 -18.00 -9.54
N THR A 121 -29.21 -17.42 -8.89
CA THR A 121 -30.62 -17.56 -9.30
C THR A 121 -31.07 -16.47 -10.29
N GLY A 122 -30.28 -15.41 -10.48
CA GLY A 122 -30.68 -14.25 -11.28
C GLY A 122 -31.86 -13.47 -10.68
N LYS A 123 -32.37 -13.88 -9.51
CA LYS A 123 -33.45 -13.19 -8.79
C LYS A 123 -32.81 -12.25 -7.79
N MET A 124 -33.00 -10.95 -7.97
CA MET A 124 -32.76 -10.01 -6.85
C MET A 124 -33.64 -10.47 -5.67
N ALA A 125 -33.01 -10.60 -4.50
CA ALA A 125 -33.76 -10.86 -3.28
C ALA A 125 -34.80 -9.76 -3.16
N SER A 126 -36.09 -10.14 -3.32
CA SER A 126 -37.18 -9.26 -2.97
C SER A 126 -37.01 -8.96 -1.49
N SER A 127 -36.93 -7.68 -1.15
CA SER A 127 -36.89 -7.21 0.23
C SER A 127 -37.97 -7.97 1.03
N GLY A 128 -37.51 -8.86 1.91
CA GLY A 128 -38.41 -9.58 2.83
C GLY A 128 -39.21 -8.60 3.68
N PRO A 129 -40.23 -9.07 4.41
CA PRO A 129 -41.19 -8.23 5.12
C PRO A 129 -40.43 -7.25 6.02
N ARG A 130 -40.67 -5.94 5.80
CA ARG A 130 -40.16 -4.86 6.59
C ARG A 130 -40.70 -4.93 8.01
N PHE A 131 -40.01 -5.63 8.90
CA PHE A 131 -40.25 -5.44 10.32
C PHE A 131 -39.77 -4.04 10.71
N ARG A 132 -40.70 -3.21 11.15
CA ARG A 132 -40.48 -1.91 11.71
C ARG A 132 -39.66 -2.04 13.00
N ARG A 133 -38.31 -2.09 12.91
CA ARG A 133 -37.43 -2.06 14.07
C ARG A 133 -37.00 -0.62 14.40
N LYS A 134 -36.80 -0.39 15.70
CA LYS A 134 -36.43 0.93 16.28
C LYS A 134 -35.15 1.47 15.65
N ARG A 135 -35.05 2.81 15.59
CA ARG A 135 -34.01 3.64 14.98
C ARG A 135 -32.59 3.39 15.51
N SER A 136 -31.98 2.30 15.12
CA SER A 136 -30.53 2.17 15.04
C SER A 136 -30.19 1.83 13.59
N ALA A 137 -29.22 2.50 13.00
CA ALA A 137 -28.77 2.22 11.65
C ALA A 137 -28.38 0.74 11.57
N GLN A 138 -28.96 0.01 10.62
CA GLN A 138 -28.73 -1.43 10.46
C GLN A 138 -27.86 -1.70 9.25
N PRO A 139 -27.06 -2.79 9.28
CA PRO A 139 -26.37 -3.29 8.10
C PRO A 139 -27.33 -3.45 6.92
N GLY A 140 -26.93 -3.00 5.71
CA GLY A 140 -27.77 -3.03 4.52
C GLY A 140 -28.71 -1.83 4.34
N GLU A 141 -28.79 -0.88 5.28
CA GLU A 141 -29.39 0.43 5.01
C GLU A 141 -28.54 1.21 4.01
N LYS A 142 -29.17 2.07 3.21
CA LYS A 142 -28.48 2.80 2.15
C LYS A 142 -28.83 4.27 2.14
N TRP A 143 -27.94 5.06 1.57
CA TRP A 143 -28.24 6.45 1.21
C TRP A 143 -29.32 6.51 0.13
N TYR A 144 -30.30 7.37 0.31
CA TYR A 144 -31.38 7.55 -0.67
C TYR A 144 -31.04 8.56 -1.76
N LYS A 145 -29.88 9.23 -1.66
CA LYS A 145 -29.34 10.14 -2.67
C LYS A 145 -28.06 9.55 -3.28
N ARG A 146 -27.75 9.96 -4.52
CA ARG A 146 -26.60 9.43 -5.27
C ARG A 146 -25.38 10.36 -5.22
N HIS A 147 -25.58 11.64 -4.89
CA HIS A 147 -24.51 12.60 -4.70
C HIS A 147 -24.29 12.78 -3.20
N LEU A 148 -23.17 12.30 -2.72
CA LEU A 148 -22.80 12.34 -1.31
C LEU A 148 -21.64 13.31 -1.10
N THR A 149 -21.73 14.09 -0.03
CA THR A 149 -20.66 14.99 0.39
C THR A 149 -19.83 14.33 1.49
N TYR A 150 -18.51 14.58 1.49
CA TYR A 150 -17.65 14.10 2.56
C TYR A 150 -16.68 15.17 3.04
N ARG A 151 -16.20 15.02 4.28
CA ARG A 151 -15.21 15.91 4.90
C ARG A 151 -14.20 15.10 5.71
N ILE A 152 -12.93 15.53 5.65
CA ILE A 152 -11.88 15.09 6.55
C ILE A 152 -11.82 16.10 7.69
N VAL A 153 -12.10 15.64 8.91
CA VAL A 153 -12.24 16.52 10.10
C VAL A 153 -10.87 16.93 10.65
N ASN A 154 -9.94 15.98 10.71
CA ASN A 154 -8.57 16.18 11.19
C ASN A 154 -7.60 15.21 10.50
N TRP A 155 -6.34 15.20 10.89
CA TRP A 155 -5.26 14.53 10.18
C TRP A 155 -4.44 13.66 11.13
N PRO A 156 -3.89 12.53 10.66
CA PRO A 156 -2.98 11.70 11.44
C PRO A 156 -1.66 12.46 11.72
N ARG A 157 -1.06 12.26 12.89
CA ARG A 157 0.10 13.04 13.35
C ARG A 157 1.35 12.93 12.48
N HIS A 158 1.51 11.83 11.76
CA HIS A 158 2.77 11.48 11.06
C HIS A 158 2.71 11.60 9.53
N LEU A 159 1.58 12.02 8.99
CA LEU A 159 1.39 12.21 7.56
C LEU A 159 0.92 13.63 7.26
N ALA A 160 1.47 14.23 6.22
CA ALA A 160 1.03 15.53 5.74
C ALA A 160 -0.42 15.47 5.19
N SER A 161 -1.18 16.56 5.33
CA SER A 161 -2.60 16.59 4.94
C SER A 161 -2.84 16.38 3.44
N GLY A 162 -1.97 16.88 2.58
CA GLY A 162 -2.08 16.72 1.13
C GLY A 162 -2.17 15.26 0.68
N PRO A 163 -1.21 14.39 1.05
CA PRO A 163 -1.24 12.97 0.74
C PRO A 163 -2.42 12.22 1.32
N VAL A 164 -2.77 12.54 2.56
CA VAL A 164 -3.94 11.93 3.22
C VAL A 164 -5.21 12.28 2.43
N ARG A 165 -5.38 13.54 2.02
CA ARG A 165 -6.49 13.97 1.18
C ARG A 165 -6.55 13.22 -0.14
N LEU A 166 -5.40 13.01 -0.80
CA LEU A 166 -5.34 12.24 -2.05
C LEU A 166 -5.71 10.77 -1.84
N ALA A 167 -5.25 10.15 -0.76
CA ALA A 167 -5.60 8.77 -0.43
C ALA A 167 -7.10 8.62 -0.16
N VAL A 168 -7.70 9.54 0.60
CA VAL A 168 -9.14 9.56 0.87
C VAL A 168 -9.94 9.78 -0.42
N ARG A 169 -9.54 10.75 -1.25
CA ARG A 169 -10.20 10.99 -2.55
C ARG A 169 -10.14 9.77 -3.45
N ALA A 170 -8.99 9.10 -3.51
CA ALA A 170 -8.83 7.86 -4.28
C ALA A 170 -9.70 6.72 -3.74
N ALA A 171 -9.90 6.63 -2.42
CA ALA A 171 -10.77 5.65 -1.80
C ALA A 171 -12.26 5.88 -2.16
N PHE A 172 -12.74 7.12 -2.16
CA PHE A 172 -14.07 7.45 -2.68
C PHE A 172 -14.21 7.18 -4.19
N GLN A 173 -13.17 7.50 -4.98
CA GLN A 173 -13.14 7.22 -6.40
C GLN A 173 -13.25 5.72 -6.70
N LEU A 174 -12.66 4.86 -5.86
CA LEU A 174 -12.75 3.41 -5.97
C LEU A 174 -14.21 2.95 -6.00
N TRP A 175 -15.04 3.40 -5.07
CA TRP A 175 -16.45 3.06 -4.98
C TRP A 175 -17.31 3.73 -6.05
N SER A 176 -17.02 4.99 -6.38
CA SER A 176 -17.69 5.71 -7.47
C SER A 176 -17.53 5.02 -8.83
N ASN A 177 -16.35 4.43 -9.09
CA ASN A 177 -16.07 3.77 -10.37
C ASN A 177 -16.89 2.49 -10.61
N VAL A 178 -17.42 1.88 -9.56
CA VAL A 178 -18.16 0.61 -9.65
C VAL A 178 -19.64 0.73 -9.27
N SER A 179 -20.10 1.90 -8.85
CA SER A 179 -21.47 2.13 -8.41
C SER A 179 -22.10 3.37 -9.05
N GLY A 180 -23.40 3.56 -8.82
CA GLY A 180 -24.13 4.77 -9.23
C GLY A 180 -23.91 5.98 -8.31
N LEU A 181 -22.91 5.98 -7.43
CA LEU A 181 -22.61 7.06 -6.47
C LEU A 181 -21.57 8.03 -7.02
N ALA A 182 -21.75 9.30 -6.68
CA ALA A 182 -20.76 10.36 -6.88
C ALA A 182 -20.45 11.03 -5.53
N PHE A 183 -19.18 11.40 -5.33
CA PHE A 183 -18.70 11.96 -4.07
C PHE A 183 -18.06 13.33 -4.30
N GLN A 184 -18.33 14.26 -3.38
CA GLN A 184 -17.76 15.60 -3.40
C GLN A 184 -17.17 15.95 -2.04
N GLU A 185 -15.90 16.32 -2.01
CA GLU A 185 -15.26 16.87 -0.82
C GLU A 185 -15.77 18.27 -0.55
N VAL A 186 -16.11 18.56 0.71
CA VAL A 186 -16.45 19.91 1.16
C VAL A 186 -15.57 20.28 2.36
N PRO A 187 -15.03 21.50 2.40
CA PRO A 187 -14.10 21.91 3.45
C PRO A 187 -14.79 22.14 4.78
N GLU A 188 -16.03 22.65 4.76
CA GLU A 188 -16.78 23.08 5.94
C GLU A 188 -18.28 22.78 5.80
N GLY A 189 -18.99 22.84 6.91
CA GLY A 189 -20.44 22.67 6.97
C GLY A 189 -20.89 21.21 7.16
N PRO A 190 -22.21 20.97 7.17
CA PRO A 190 -22.77 19.63 7.30
C PRO A 190 -22.45 18.77 6.08
N THR A 191 -22.12 17.52 6.32
CA THR A 191 -21.76 16.54 5.28
C THR A 191 -22.39 15.19 5.55
N ASP A 192 -22.52 14.37 4.51
CA ASP A 192 -23.04 13.01 4.63
C ASP A 192 -22.06 12.07 5.31
N ILE A 193 -20.77 12.15 4.93
CA ILE A 193 -19.72 11.27 5.44
C ILE A 193 -18.64 12.12 6.11
N ARG A 194 -18.21 11.73 7.31
CA ARG A 194 -17.15 12.39 8.06
C ARG A 194 -16.05 11.39 8.40
N LEU A 195 -14.80 11.76 8.12
CA LEU A 195 -13.62 10.96 8.46
C LEU A 195 -12.81 11.70 9.52
N ALA A 196 -12.54 11.04 10.65
CA ALA A 196 -11.82 11.66 11.76
C ALA A 196 -10.85 10.68 12.43
N PHE A 197 -9.76 11.20 12.99
CA PHE A 197 -8.77 10.45 13.73
C PHE A 197 -8.92 10.74 15.23
N TYR A 198 -9.07 9.71 16.07
CA TYR A 198 -9.28 9.81 17.50
C TYR A 198 -8.36 8.87 18.27
N GLU A 199 -8.21 9.09 19.56
CA GLU A 199 -7.50 8.21 20.50
C GLU A 199 -8.46 7.74 21.58
N GLY A 200 -8.40 6.46 21.96
CA GLY A 200 -9.16 5.91 23.06
C GLY A 200 -10.67 6.09 22.91
N GLU A 201 -11.34 6.43 24.00
CA GLU A 201 -12.77 6.75 24.03
C GLU A 201 -12.98 8.15 23.43
N HIS A 202 -13.98 8.29 22.53
CA HIS A 202 -14.19 9.52 21.75
C HIS A 202 -15.67 9.84 21.51
N ASN A 203 -16.52 9.57 22.51
CA ASN A 203 -17.95 9.90 22.56
C ASN A 203 -18.82 9.19 21.50
N ASP A 204 -18.46 7.99 21.11
CA ASP A 204 -19.26 7.16 20.21
C ASP A 204 -19.66 5.81 20.82
N GLY A 205 -19.38 5.65 22.10
CA GLY A 205 -19.69 4.49 22.95
C GLY A 205 -18.43 3.75 23.39
N ALA A 206 -18.41 3.34 24.66
CA ALA A 206 -17.24 2.67 25.26
C ALA A 206 -16.80 1.41 24.50
N SER A 207 -17.76 0.70 23.84
CA SER A 207 -17.42 -0.48 23.01
C SER A 207 -16.65 -0.14 21.73
N ASN A 208 -16.66 1.12 21.29
CA ASN A 208 -15.97 1.60 20.11
C ASN A 208 -14.63 2.25 20.44
N ALA A 209 -14.28 2.36 21.73
CA ALA A 209 -13.01 2.93 22.15
C ALA A 209 -11.82 2.25 21.47
N PHE A 210 -10.88 3.06 20.99
CA PHE A 210 -9.64 2.54 20.42
C PHE A 210 -8.70 2.03 21.50
N ASP A 211 -8.01 0.94 21.20
CA ASP A 211 -7.14 0.20 22.09
C ASP A 211 -5.65 0.51 21.92
N GLY A 212 -5.33 1.52 21.09
CA GLY A 212 -3.96 1.92 20.76
C GLY A 212 -3.33 1.04 19.66
N PRO A 213 -1.99 1.04 19.53
CA PRO A 213 -1.32 0.38 18.41
C PRO A 213 -1.61 -1.13 18.32
N GLY A 214 -2.29 -1.52 17.24
CA GLY A 214 -2.78 -2.89 17.03
C GLY A 214 -4.29 -3.00 17.31
N GLY A 215 -4.87 -4.20 17.29
CA GLY A 215 -6.30 -4.36 17.56
C GLY A 215 -7.22 -3.73 16.51
N ALA A 216 -8.12 -2.81 16.94
CA ALA A 216 -9.05 -2.13 16.06
C ALA A 216 -8.41 -0.89 15.43
N LEU A 217 -8.05 -0.93 14.14
CA LEU A 217 -7.38 0.17 13.44
C LEU A 217 -8.32 1.33 13.10
N ALA A 218 -9.58 1.03 12.79
CA ALA A 218 -10.62 1.98 12.43
C ALA A 218 -11.98 1.31 12.57
N HIS A 219 -13.04 2.11 12.61
CA HIS A 219 -14.42 1.64 12.52
C HIS A 219 -15.29 2.69 11.83
N ALA A 220 -16.43 2.28 11.32
CA ALA A 220 -17.36 3.17 10.67
C ALA A 220 -18.81 2.87 11.04
N PHE A 221 -19.66 3.86 10.85
CA PHE A 221 -21.10 3.76 11.07
C PHE A 221 -21.83 3.72 9.74
N PHE A 222 -22.77 2.80 9.67
CA PHE A 222 -23.63 2.61 8.50
C PHE A 222 -24.45 3.86 8.14
N PRO A 223 -25.03 3.94 6.91
CA PRO A 223 -25.94 5.01 6.55
C PRO A 223 -27.12 5.12 7.54
N CYS A 224 -27.66 6.26 7.96
CA CYS A 224 -27.32 7.61 7.56
C CYS A 224 -26.45 8.35 8.59
N ARG A 225 -25.74 7.65 9.47
CA ARG A 225 -24.77 8.29 10.37
C ARG A 225 -23.50 8.70 9.59
N GLY A 226 -22.93 7.78 8.82
CA GLY A 226 -21.89 8.07 7.84
C GLY A 226 -20.57 8.60 8.43
N GLU A 227 -20.18 8.15 9.64
CA GLU A 227 -18.91 8.50 10.26
C GLU A 227 -17.91 7.36 10.12
N ALA A 228 -16.65 7.69 9.86
CA ALA A 228 -15.54 6.77 9.87
C ALA A 228 -14.44 7.32 10.77
N HIS A 229 -14.07 6.54 11.78
CA HIS A 229 -13.10 6.89 12.81
C HIS A 229 -11.85 6.02 12.66
N PHE A 230 -10.69 6.65 12.80
CA PHE A 230 -9.38 6.01 12.62
C PHE A 230 -8.57 6.18 13.91
N ASP A 231 -7.91 5.14 14.38
CA ASP A 231 -7.06 5.24 15.56
C ASP A 231 -5.84 6.15 15.26
N MET A 232 -5.76 7.28 15.97
CA MET A 232 -4.68 8.25 15.89
C MET A 232 -3.33 7.66 16.37
N ALA A 233 -3.37 6.69 17.30
CA ALA A 233 -2.19 6.06 17.86
C ALA A 233 -1.52 5.07 16.88
N GLU A 234 -2.23 4.69 15.82
CA GLU A 234 -1.69 3.80 14.80
C GLU A 234 -0.62 4.46 13.92
N ARG A 235 0.31 3.63 13.48
CA ARG A 235 1.30 4.07 12.50
C ARG A 235 0.75 4.00 11.10
N TRP A 236 0.18 5.09 10.63
CA TRP A 236 -0.36 5.22 9.28
C TRP A 236 0.75 5.37 8.24
N THR A 237 0.58 4.73 7.08
CA THR A 237 1.48 4.84 5.93
C THR A 237 0.69 4.92 4.63
N LEU A 238 1.28 5.52 3.61
CA LEU A 238 0.74 5.51 2.25
C LEU A 238 1.46 4.49 1.36
N ASN A 239 2.69 4.12 1.72
CA ASN A 239 3.59 3.27 0.92
C ASN A 239 3.64 1.80 1.38
N GLY A 240 2.99 1.45 2.49
CA GLY A 240 2.87 0.07 2.97
C GLY A 240 4.14 -0.60 3.52
N HIS A 241 5.24 0.13 3.75
CA HIS A 241 6.51 -0.49 4.17
C HIS A 241 6.61 -0.79 5.67
N LYS A 242 6.11 0.09 6.53
CA LYS A 242 6.05 -0.14 8.00
C LYS A 242 4.85 0.60 8.56
N GLY A 243 3.80 -0.12 8.93
CA GLY A 243 2.56 0.43 9.46
C GLY A 243 1.34 0.01 8.63
N HIS A 244 0.20 0.64 8.90
CA HIS A 244 -1.08 0.34 8.27
C HIS A 244 -1.31 1.26 7.08
N ASN A 245 -1.67 0.70 5.93
CA ASN A 245 -1.89 1.49 4.73
C ASN A 245 -3.20 2.25 4.82
N LEU A 246 -3.11 3.58 4.95
CA LEU A 246 -4.27 4.45 5.14
C LEU A 246 -5.29 4.37 4.01
N PHE A 247 -4.84 4.26 2.75
CA PHE A 247 -5.77 4.14 1.63
C PHE A 247 -6.62 2.86 1.73
N MET A 248 -5.99 1.72 2.08
CA MET A 248 -6.70 0.43 2.18
C MET A 248 -7.74 0.47 3.29
N VAL A 249 -7.37 0.99 4.47
CA VAL A 249 -8.27 1.11 5.61
C VAL A 249 -9.38 2.11 5.29
N THR A 250 -9.06 3.29 4.76
CA THR A 250 -10.07 4.29 4.37
C THR A 250 -11.05 3.74 3.33
N ALA A 251 -10.57 3.03 2.31
CA ALA A 251 -11.45 2.45 1.29
C ALA A 251 -12.40 1.41 1.88
N HIS A 252 -11.94 0.63 2.85
CA HIS A 252 -12.76 -0.32 3.60
C HIS A 252 -13.82 0.40 4.45
N GLU A 253 -13.42 1.36 5.28
CA GLU A 253 -14.34 2.10 6.15
C GLU A 253 -15.41 2.89 5.36
N ILE A 254 -15.04 3.45 4.21
CA ILE A 254 -16.01 4.04 3.29
C ILE A 254 -17.05 2.99 2.87
N GLY A 255 -16.66 1.75 2.59
CA GLY A 255 -17.59 0.66 2.29
C GLY A 255 -18.68 0.52 3.37
N HIS A 256 -18.32 0.55 4.64
CA HIS A 256 -19.28 0.53 5.75
C HIS A 256 -20.19 1.77 5.76
N THR A 257 -19.63 2.97 5.55
CA THR A 257 -20.46 4.19 5.44
C THR A 257 -21.44 4.14 4.27
N LEU A 258 -21.23 3.26 3.31
CA LEU A 258 -22.13 2.99 2.19
C LEU A 258 -23.13 1.85 2.45
N GLY A 259 -23.08 1.18 3.60
CA GLY A 259 -23.99 0.09 3.98
C GLY A 259 -23.46 -1.32 3.69
N LEU A 260 -22.18 -1.48 3.40
CA LEU A 260 -21.56 -2.77 3.15
C LEU A 260 -21.06 -3.39 4.46
N GLU A 261 -21.39 -4.64 4.69
CA GLU A 261 -20.92 -5.47 5.81
C GLU A 261 -19.56 -6.10 5.47
N HIS A 262 -18.97 -6.78 6.47
CA HIS A 262 -17.80 -7.61 6.23
C HIS A 262 -18.09 -8.76 5.25
N SER A 263 -17.11 -9.08 4.44
CA SER A 263 -17.16 -10.15 3.44
C SER A 263 -16.26 -11.31 3.82
N PRO A 264 -16.77 -12.56 3.72
CA PRO A 264 -15.93 -13.76 3.90
C PRO A 264 -15.05 -14.04 2.69
N VAL A 265 -15.12 -13.25 1.63
CA VAL A 265 -14.28 -13.48 0.44
C VAL A 265 -12.85 -13.07 0.71
N ARG A 266 -11.91 -14.01 0.68
CA ARG A 266 -10.51 -13.84 1.10
C ARG A 266 -9.80 -12.63 0.49
N HIS A 267 -10.22 -12.20 -0.70
CA HIS A 267 -9.61 -11.08 -1.41
C HIS A 267 -10.53 -9.87 -1.53
N SER A 268 -11.62 -9.84 -0.76
CA SER A 268 -12.50 -8.69 -0.67
C SER A 268 -11.81 -7.53 0.04
N LEU A 269 -12.12 -6.32 -0.41
CA LEU A 269 -11.76 -5.10 0.31
C LEU A 269 -12.50 -5.05 1.65
N MET A 270 -13.75 -5.55 1.68
CA MET A 270 -14.59 -5.60 2.87
C MET A 270 -14.29 -6.80 3.80
N SER A 271 -13.15 -7.51 3.62
CA SER A 271 -12.70 -8.48 4.63
C SER A 271 -12.36 -7.76 5.95
N PRO A 272 -12.74 -8.29 7.14
CA PRO A 272 -12.47 -7.64 8.43
C PRO A 272 -10.97 -7.44 8.70
N TYR A 273 -10.11 -8.16 7.99
CA TYR A 273 -8.66 -8.07 8.11
C TYR A 273 -8.06 -7.36 6.89
N TYR A 274 -7.40 -6.24 7.12
CA TYR A 274 -6.86 -5.41 6.04
C TYR A 274 -5.71 -6.10 5.31
N ARG A 275 -5.79 -6.05 4.00
CA ARG A 275 -4.76 -6.61 3.12
C ARG A 275 -3.59 -5.63 2.98
N LYS A 276 -2.39 -6.18 2.86
CA LYS A 276 -1.26 -5.37 2.39
C LYS A 276 -1.53 -4.94 0.93
N PRO A 277 -1.29 -3.67 0.59
CA PRO A 277 -1.49 -3.20 -0.77
C PRO A 277 -0.58 -4.00 -1.72
N GLY A 278 -1.20 -4.64 -2.70
CA GLY A 278 -0.48 -5.21 -3.84
C GLY A 278 -0.15 -4.15 -4.89
N ARG A 279 0.57 -4.53 -5.95
CA ARG A 279 0.87 -3.62 -7.09
C ARG A 279 -0.37 -3.09 -7.81
N SER A 280 -1.52 -3.73 -7.64
CA SER A 280 -2.81 -3.27 -8.13
C SER A 280 -3.91 -3.68 -7.14
N LEU A 281 -4.71 -2.73 -6.69
CA LEU A 281 -5.93 -3.01 -5.97
C LEU A 281 -7.04 -3.27 -7.00
N VAL A 282 -7.63 -4.45 -6.92
CA VAL A 282 -8.84 -4.81 -7.67
C VAL A 282 -9.91 -5.16 -6.64
N LEU A 283 -11.07 -4.51 -6.72
CA LEU A 283 -12.24 -4.91 -5.93
C LEU A 283 -12.62 -6.34 -6.28
N SER A 284 -13.00 -7.12 -5.28
CA SER A 284 -13.53 -8.46 -5.51
C SER A 284 -14.90 -8.39 -6.21
N TRP A 285 -15.33 -9.51 -6.79
CA TRP A 285 -16.68 -9.61 -7.35
C TRP A 285 -17.76 -9.36 -6.26
N ASP A 286 -17.47 -9.73 -5.01
CA ASP A 286 -18.39 -9.55 -3.88
C ASP A 286 -18.51 -8.07 -3.51
N ASP A 287 -17.40 -7.33 -3.41
CA ASP A 287 -17.40 -5.88 -3.18
C ASP A 287 -18.21 -5.14 -4.25
N VAL A 288 -17.97 -5.47 -5.53
CA VAL A 288 -18.67 -4.83 -6.65
C VAL A 288 -20.16 -5.19 -6.64
N THR A 289 -20.50 -6.47 -6.40
CA THR A 289 -21.89 -6.91 -6.37
C THR A 289 -22.64 -6.26 -5.21
N ALA A 290 -22.04 -6.22 -4.03
CA ALA A 290 -22.65 -5.64 -2.84
C ALA A 290 -23.00 -4.15 -3.05
N VAL A 291 -22.05 -3.34 -3.51
CA VAL A 291 -22.31 -1.91 -3.74
C VAL A 291 -23.30 -1.67 -4.89
N GLN A 292 -23.27 -2.50 -5.94
CA GLN A 292 -24.22 -2.39 -7.06
C GLN A 292 -25.64 -2.81 -6.69
N GLN A 293 -25.82 -3.76 -5.78
CA GLN A 293 -27.15 -4.11 -5.24
C GLN A 293 -27.79 -2.92 -4.50
N LEU A 294 -27.00 -2.13 -3.77
CA LEU A 294 -27.49 -0.96 -3.05
C LEU A 294 -27.73 0.26 -3.98
N TYR A 295 -26.80 0.53 -4.89
CA TYR A 295 -26.76 1.81 -5.62
C TYR A 295 -26.81 1.70 -7.14
N GLY A 296 -26.88 0.48 -7.68
CA GLY A 296 -26.87 0.25 -9.12
C GLY A 296 -25.48 0.37 -9.74
N LYS A 297 -25.43 0.12 -11.05
CA LYS A 297 -24.20 0.22 -11.86
C LYS A 297 -23.86 1.68 -12.17
N PRO A 298 -22.59 2.01 -12.46
CA PRO A 298 -22.21 3.36 -12.85
C PRO A 298 -22.88 3.75 -14.17
N PRO A 299 -23.28 5.02 -14.32
CA PRO A 299 -23.84 5.52 -15.59
C PRO A 299 -22.79 5.42 -16.70
N GLY A 300 -23.15 4.82 -17.84
CA GLY A 300 -22.29 4.67 -19.01
C GLY A 300 -21.59 3.32 -19.18
N GLY A 301 -21.84 2.33 -18.33
CA GLY A 301 -21.54 0.91 -18.57
C GLY A 301 -20.08 0.48 -18.70
N LEU A 302 -19.10 1.37 -18.64
CA LEU A 302 -17.69 1.07 -18.86
C LEU A 302 -16.84 1.47 -17.65
N LEU A 303 -16.21 0.49 -17.02
CA LEU A 303 -15.09 0.67 -16.09
C LEU A 303 -13.91 1.31 -16.84
N ARG A 304 -13.91 2.63 -16.96
CA ARG A 304 -12.88 3.35 -17.75
C ARG A 304 -11.48 3.30 -17.14
N ARG A 305 -11.33 3.05 -15.85
CA ARG A 305 -10.02 2.88 -15.18
C ARG A 305 -10.16 1.99 -13.92
N LEU A 306 -9.23 1.06 -13.76
CA LEU A 306 -9.11 0.31 -12.50
C LEU A 306 -8.66 1.27 -11.38
N PRO A 307 -9.35 1.30 -10.24
CA PRO A 307 -9.11 2.28 -9.17
C PRO A 307 -7.70 2.30 -8.60
N GLY A 308 -7.02 1.15 -8.55
CA GLY A 308 -5.63 1.06 -8.12
C GLY A 308 -4.64 1.85 -8.98
N HIS A 309 -4.99 2.12 -10.24
CA HIS A 309 -4.19 2.99 -11.11
C HIS A 309 -4.34 4.47 -10.76
N VAL A 310 -5.52 4.92 -10.33
CA VAL A 310 -5.74 6.31 -9.93
C VAL A 310 -4.96 6.64 -8.67
N PHE A 311 -4.95 5.74 -7.70
CA PHE A 311 -4.20 5.93 -6.45
C PHE A 311 -2.69 5.97 -6.68
N SER A 312 -2.14 5.03 -7.45
CA SER A 312 -0.71 5.00 -7.73
C SER A 312 -0.24 6.23 -8.51
N THR A 313 -1.05 6.72 -9.45
CA THR A 313 -0.74 7.93 -10.23
C THR A 313 -0.83 9.18 -9.37
N ALA A 314 -1.88 9.33 -8.58
CA ALA A 314 -2.05 10.48 -7.67
C ALA A 314 -0.97 10.52 -6.58
N LEU A 315 -0.60 9.37 -6.01
CA LEU A 315 0.49 9.28 -5.05
C LEU A 315 1.85 9.63 -5.68
N GLN A 316 2.05 9.27 -6.95
CA GLN A 316 3.24 9.60 -7.71
C GLN A 316 3.35 11.11 -8.01
N GLU A 317 2.25 11.73 -8.45
CA GLU A 317 2.18 13.17 -8.69
C GLU A 317 2.48 13.96 -7.41
N TRP A 318 2.01 13.47 -6.28
CA TRP A 318 2.24 14.11 -4.99
C TRP A 318 3.69 13.90 -4.48
N GLU A 319 4.26 12.69 -4.58
CA GLU A 319 5.67 12.45 -4.27
C GLU A 319 6.61 13.35 -5.09
N LEU A 320 6.18 13.75 -6.32
CA LEU A 320 6.88 14.71 -7.16
C LEU A 320 6.71 16.15 -6.66
N ALA A 321 5.54 16.51 -6.11
CA ALA A 321 5.27 17.84 -5.59
C ALA A 321 5.97 18.11 -4.25
N GLU A 322 6.05 17.13 -3.33
CA GLU A 322 6.77 17.29 -2.05
C GLU A 322 8.28 17.49 -2.23
N ASP A 323 8.88 16.85 -3.25
CA ASP A 323 10.30 17.05 -3.54
C ASP A 323 10.58 18.48 -4.06
N SER A 324 9.55 19.23 -4.49
CA SER A 324 9.66 20.61 -4.97
C SER A 324 9.48 21.70 -3.89
N GLU A 325 8.73 21.43 -2.80
CA GLU A 325 8.34 22.48 -1.84
C GLU A 325 9.14 22.51 -0.52
N GLY A 326 9.97 21.53 -0.20
CA GLY A 326 10.44 21.34 1.17
C GLY A 326 11.95 21.34 1.46
N ARG A 327 12.87 21.50 0.50
CA ARG A 327 14.32 21.49 0.81
C ARG A 327 15.13 22.42 -0.09
N SER A 328 15.82 23.39 0.50
CA SER A 328 16.87 24.20 -0.09
C SER A 328 18.15 23.35 -0.40
N GLY A 329 18.06 22.46 -1.37
CA GLY A 329 19.13 21.63 -1.91
C GLY A 329 18.58 20.75 -3.02
N PRO A 330 19.38 20.37 -4.05
CA PRO A 330 18.88 19.53 -5.13
C PRO A 330 18.38 18.19 -4.56
N ALA A 331 17.05 18.03 -4.54
CA ALA A 331 16.38 16.85 -4.02
C ALA A 331 16.85 15.61 -4.80
N GLN A 332 17.09 14.52 -4.06
CA GLN A 332 17.50 13.26 -4.66
C GLN A 332 16.30 12.63 -5.39
N PRO A 333 16.44 12.21 -6.67
CA PRO A 333 15.33 11.60 -7.41
C PRO A 333 14.71 10.41 -6.69
N LEU A 334 13.39 10.27 -6.78
CA LEU A 334 12.63 9.23 -6.07
C LEU A 334 13.08 7.81 -6.40
N TYR A 335 13.50 7.58 -7.65
CA TYR A 335 13.98 6.25 -8.04
C TYR A 335 15.23 5.82 -7.25
N CYS A 336 16.02 6.75 -6.71
CA CYS A 336 17.17 6.44 -5.86
C CYS A 336 16.83 5.68 -4.57
N ARG A 337 15.57 5.65 -4.19
CA ARG A 337 15.05 4.83 -3.08
C ARG A 337 14.76 3.38 -3.48
N GLY A 338 15.08 2.99 -4.72
CA GLY A 338 14.89 1.62 -5.22
C GLY A 338 13.50 1.34 -5.80
N VAL A 339 12.69 2.37 -6.02
CA VAL A 339 11.33 2.21 -6.54
C VAL A 339 11.23 2.80 -7.94
N PHE A 340 11.31 1.95 -8.96
CA PHE A 340 11.10 2.27 -10.36
C PHE A 340 10.45 1.10 -11.10
N ASP A 341 9.84 1.36 -12.25
CA ASP A 341 9.14 0.36 -13.06
C ASP A 341 10.09 -0.32 -14.04
N ALA A 342 10.97 0.44 -14.66
CA ALA A 342 12.01 -0.04 -15.58
C ALA A 342 13.21 0.91 -15.60
N ILE A 343 14.38 0.39 -15.94
CA ILE A 343 15.60 1.17 -16.19
C ILE A 343 16.29 0.59 -17.44
N THR A 344 16.80 1.45 -18.29
CA THR A 344 17.56 1.08 -19.48
C THR A 344 18.54 2.20 -19.89
N MET A 345 19.35 1.96 -20.89
CA MET A 345 20.32 2.95 -21.40
C MET A 345 20.26 2.99 -22.92
N ASP A 346 20.38 4.18 -23.49
CA ASP A 346 20.48 4.39 -24.94
C ASP A 346 21.92 4.35 -25.46
N THR A 347 22.10 4.56 -26.77
CA THR A 347 23.42 4.60 -27.43
C THR A 347 24.30 5.76 -26.96
N ASN A 348 23.70 6.86 -26.50
CA ASN A 348 24.41 8.04 -26.00
C ASN A 348 24.82 7.89 -24.52
N GLN A 349 24.75 6.68 -23.97
CA GLN A 349 25.02 6.37 -22.57
C GLN A 349 24.08 7.10 -21.59
N THR A 350 22.97 7.62 -22.08
CA THR A 350 21.94 8.20 -21.22
C THR A 350 21.13 7.08 -20.58
N VAL A 351 21.10 7.04 -19.26
CA VAL A 351 20.26 6.11 -18.52
C VAL A 351 18.86 6.70 -18.41
N LEU A 352 17.86 5.90 -18.73
CA LEU A 352 16.46 6.28 -18.57
C LEU A 352 15.86 5.42 -17.45
N VAL A 353 15.26 6.09 -16.46
CA VAL A 353 14.57 5.45 -15.35
C VAL A 353 13.10 5.81 -15.43
N PHE A 354 12.24 4.80 -15.45
CA PHE A 354 10.80 4.94 -15.65
C PHE A 354 10.05 4.66 -14.36
N ARG A 355 9.05 5.49 -14.06
CA ARG A 355 8.14 5.27 -12.95
C ARG A 355 6.75 5.87 -13.24
N GLY A 356 5.73 5.03 -13.29
CA GLY A 356 4.35 5.46 -13.53
C GLY A 356 4.17 6.21 -14.85
N GLY A 357 3.91 7.50 -14.74
CA GLY A 357 3.68 8.38 -15.89
C GLY A 357 4.88 9.24 -16.28
N VAL A 358 6.02 9.11 -15.60
CA VAL A 358 7.20 9.94 -15.82
C VAL A 358 8.46 9.11 -16.02
N TYR A 359 9.50 9.76 -16.54
CA TYR A 359 10.84 9.20 -16.63
C TYR A 359 11.89 10.28 -16.33
N TRP A 360 13.06 9.85 -15.89
CA TRP A 360 14.24 10.68 -15.73
C TRP A 360 15.31 10.25 -16.73
N THR A 361 16.09 11.20 -17.21
CA THR A 361 17.32 10.93 -17.93
C THR A 361 18.51 11.21 -17.04
N VAL A 362 19.49 10.32 -17.06
CA VAL A 362 20.75 10.48 -16.34
C VAL A 362 21.87 10.47 -17.35
N SER A 363 22.64 11.56 -17.44
CA SER A 363 23.78 11.65 -18.37
C SER A 363 24.92 10.71 -17.94
N ALA A 364 25.89 10.52 -18.82
CA ALA A 364 27.08 9.71 -18.52
C ALA A 364 27.84 10.20 -17.28
N GLU A 365 27.79 11.50 -16.99
CA GLU A 365 28.40 12.18 -15.84
C GLU A 365 27.57 12.05 -14.57
N GLY A 366 26.35 11.50 -14.65
CA GLY A 366 25.43 11.33 -13.53
C GLY A 366 24.52 12.54 -13.24
N ASN A 367 24.40 13.48 -14.19
CA ASN A 367 23.45 14.59 -14.07
C ASN A 367 22.03 14.10 -14.40
N VAL A 368 21.10 14.42 -13.51
CA VAL A 368 19.72 13.95 -13.60
C VAL A 368 18.81 15.07 -14.07
N SER A 369 17.91 14.76 -15.03
CA SER A 369 16.86 15.68 -15.45
C SER A 369 15.79 15.86 -14.37
N VAL A 370 14.95 16.89 -14.50
CA VAL A 370 13.63 16.89 -13.87
C VAL A 370 12.79 15.72 -14.41
N PRO A 371 11.78 15.25 -13.66
CA PRO A 371 10.88 14.21 -14.16
C PRO A 371 10.13 14.71 -15.40
N LEU A 372 10.18 13.93 -16.46
CA LEU A 372 9.59 14.24 -17.76
C LEU A 372 8.36 13.36 -18.00
N PRO A 373 7.23 13.91 -18.49
CA PRO A 373 6.05 13.11 -18.79
C PRO A 373 6.33 12.04 -19.86
N LEU A 374 5.98 10.78 -19.59
CA LEU A 374 6.24 9.64 -20.45
C LEU A 374 5.58 9.81 -21.83
N GLN A 375 4.31 10.22 -21.86
CA GLN A 375 3.52 10.35 -23.09
C GLN A 375 3.88 11.57 -23.92
N GLN A 376 4.62 12.53 -23.38
CA GLN A 376 5.15 13.65 -24.15
C GLN A 376 6.22 13.18 -25.15
N ARG A 377 7.07 12.22 -24.75
CA ARG A 377 8.10 11.65 -25.62
C ARG A 377 7.58 10.45 -26.43
N TRP A 378 6.75 9.61 -25.83
CA TRP A 378 6.18 8.43 -26.47
C TRP A 378 4.65 8.48 -26.42
N PRO A 379 4.00 9.16 -27.37
CA PRO A 379 2.53 9.23 -27.46
C PRO A 379 1.93 7.82 -27.52
N HIS A 380 0.77 7.62 -26.88
CA HIS A 380 0.05 6.33 -26.79
C HIS A 380 0.76 5.22 -26.00
N LEU A 381 1.94 5.46 -25.42
CA LEU A 381 2.54 4.51 -24.50
C LEU A 381 1.74 4.47 -23.20
N PRO A 382 1.34 3.28 -22.67
CA PRO A 382 0.60 3.19 -21.42
C PRO A 382 1.47 3.59 -20.24
N LEU A 383 0.87 4.20 -19.22
CA LEU A 383 1.55 4.56 -17.97
C LEU A 383 1.95 3.30 -17.18
N GLY A 384 3.04 3.37 -16.40
CA GLY A 384 3.52 2.27 -15.56
C GLY A 384 3.93 1.06 -16.41
N ILE A 385 4.86 1.25 -17.34
CA ILE A 385 5.46 0.18 -18.12
C ILE A 385 6.16 -0.83 -17.20
N GLN A 386 6.26 -2.09 -17.60
CA GLN A 386 6.85 -3.15 -16.79
C GLN A 386 8.28 -3.45 -17.18
N ALA A 387 8.63 -3.22 -18.42
CA ALA A 387 9.99 -3.35 -18.92
C ALA A 387 10.21 -2.39 -20.09
N ALA A 388 11.44 -1.91 -20.22
CA ALA A 388 11.90 -1.07 -21.31
C ALA A 388 13.29 -1.51 -21.75
N ALA A 389 13.55 -1.45 -23.04
CA ALA A 389 14.86 -1.69 -23.59
C ALA A 389 15.09 -0.84 -24.85
N PHE A 390 16.31 -0.39 -25.05
CA PHE A 390 16.78 0.18 -26.29
C PHE A 390 17.61 -0.86 -27.05
N SER A 391 17.37 -1.00 -28.32
CA SER A 391 18.16 -1.88 -29.19
C SER A 391 19.06 -1.04 -30.09
N PRO A 392 20.38 -1.16 -29.97
CA PRO A 392 21.31 -0.47 -30.84
C PRO A 392 21.34 -1.09 -32.25
N LEU A 393 20.81 -2.31 -32.42
CA LEU A 393 20.79 -3.00 -33.73
C LEU A 393 19.90 -2.27 -34.74
N ASP A 394 18.72 -1.83 -34.30
CA ASP A 394 17.71 -1.15 -35.14
C ASP A 394 17.42 0.28 -34.68
N SER A 395 18.12 0.75 -33.66
CA SER A 395 17.96 2.09 -33.04
C SER A 395 16.54 2.37 -32.54
N LYS A 396 15.88 1.32 -32.00
CA LYS A 396 14.48 1.39 -31.56
C LYS A 396 14.29 1.16 -30.08
N TRP A 397 13.21 1.76 -29.56
CA TRP A 397 12.74 1.57 -28.20
C TRP A 397 11.69 0.48 -28.17
N TYR A 398 11.83 -0.42 -27.21
CA TYR A 398 10.90 -1.52 -26.94
C TYR A 398 10.34 -1.37 -25.54
N PHE A 399 9.01 -1.27 -25.43
CA PHE A 399 8.31 -1.16 -24.15
C PHE A 399 7.33 -2.30 -23.98
N PHE A 400 7.19 -2.78 -22.77
CA PHE A 400 6.32 -3.91 -22.43
C PHE A 400 5.39 -3.55 -21.30
N LYS A 401 4.10 -3.86 -21.47
CA LYS A 401 3.11 -3.77 -20.42
C LYS A 401 1.98 -4.76 -20.63
N GLY A 402 1.67 -5.55 -19.59
CA GLY A 402 0.59 -6.52 -19.65
C GLY A 402 0.81 -7.56 -20.74
N LYS A 403 -0.06 -7.53 -21.73
CA LYS A 403 -0.05 -8.42 -22.92
C LYS A 403 0.50 -7.73 -24.15
N GLY A 404 0.96 -6.48 -24.05
CA GLY A 404 1.36 -5.65 -25.18
C GLY A 404 2.85 -5.37 -25.21
N MET A 405 3.37 -5.23 -26.43
CA MET A 405 4.70 -4.73 -26.75
C MET A 405 4.56 -3.55 -27.71
N TRP A 406 5.17 -2.43 -27.35
CA TRP A 406 5.23 -1.20 -28.16
C TRP A 406 6.65 -1.04 -28.69
N ARG A 407 6.78 -0.58 -29.92
CA ARG A 407 8.08 -0.29 -30.53
C ARG A 407 8.04 1.12 -31.13
N TYR A 408 9.06 1.91 -30.82
CA TYR A 408 9.17 3.28 -31.29
C TYR A 408 10.49 3.54 -32.02
N SER A 409 10.38 4.25 -33.12
CA SER A 409 11.52 4.90 -33.80
C SER A 409 11.63 6.33 -33.26
N GLY A 410 12.57 6.58 -32.37
CA GLY A 410 12.64 7.84 -31.62
C GLY A 410 11.39 8.04 -30.75
N SER A 411 10.53 8.98 -31.13
CA SER A 411 9.26 9.29 -30.46
C SER A 411 8.03 8.80 -31.23
N VAL A 412 8.21 8.21 -32.42
CA VAL A 412 7.12 7.78 -33.30
C VAL A 412 6.84 6.30 -33.09
N LEU A 413 5.57 5.96 -32.82
CA LEU A 413 5.14 4.57 -32.72
C LEU A 413 5.24 3.89 -34.09
N ASP A 414 5.92 2.75 -34.17
CA ASP A 414 6.07 2.01 -35.42
C ASP A 414 4.73 1.48 -35.92
N PRO A 415 4.50 1.45 -37.23
CA PRO A 415 3.29 0.87 -37.84
C PRO A 415 3.10 -0.60 -37.38
N GLY A 416 1.85 -0.97 -37.10
CA GLY A 416 1.48 -2.30 -36.65
C GLY A 416 1.79 -2.61 -35.17
N PHE A 417 2.15 -1.61 -34.39
CA PHE A 417 2.27 -1.71 -32.93
C PHE A 417 1.15 -0.93 -32.22
N PRO A 418 0.74 -1.37 -30.99
CA PRO A 418 1.31 -2.46 -30.20
C PRO A 418 0.96 -3.87 -30.71
N LYS A 419 1.91 -4.81 -30.55
CA LYS A 419 1.69 -6.24 -30.82
C LYS A 419 1.37 -6.99 -29.54
N ARG A 420 0.62 -8.10 -29.64
CA ARG A 420 0.31 -8.95 -28.48
C ARG A 420 1.44 -9.93 -28.21
N SER A 421 1.85 -10.05 -26.93
CA SER A 421 2.92 -10.98 -26.50
C SER A 421 2.66 -12.41 -26.98
N LYS A 422 1.39 -12.88 -27.01
CA LYS A 422 1.02 -14.22 -27.48
C LYS A 422 1.39 -14.44 -28.94
N GLU A 423 1.21 -13.44 -29.80
CA GLU A 423 1.50 -13.50 -31.23
C GLU A 423 3.01 -13.59 -31.51
N LEU A 424 3.80 -13.08 -30.57
CA LEU A 424 5.26 -13.05 -30.63
C LEU A 424 5.90 -14.22 -29.88
N GLY A 425 5.12 -15.09 -29.22
CA GLY A 425 5.63 -16.17 -28.38
C GLY A 425 6.29 -15.69 -27.08
N LEU A 426 5.98 -14.47 -26.61
CA LEU A 426 6.62 -13.83 -25.45
C LEU A 426 5.80 -13.99 -24.16
N PRO A 427 6.43 -13.90 -22.99
CA PRO A 427 5.73 -13.90 -21.72
C PRO A 427 4.88 -12.64 -21.57
N ARG A 428 3.74 -12.77 -20.88
CA ARG A 428 2.96 -11.64 -20.41
C ARG A 428 3.62 -11.03 -19.16
N HIS A 429 3.53 -9.72 -19.00
CA HIS A 429 4.06 -9.03 -17.83
C HIS A 429 5.55 -9.36 -17.57
N PRO A 430 6.46 -9.14 -18.51
CA PRO A 430 7.88 -9.38 -18.27
C PRO A 430 8.37 -8.53 -17.08
N ASP A 431 9.31 -9.09 -16.31
CA ASP A 431 9.87 -8.41 -15.15
C ASP A 431 10.93 -7.38 -15.57
N CYS A 432 11.73 -7.70 -16.61
CA CYS A 432 12.63 -6.78 -17.30
C CYS A 432 12.87 -7.21 -18.75
N ALA A 433 13.43 -6.30 -19.54
CA ALA A 433 13.88 -6.55 -20.91
C ALA A 433 15.18 -5.80 -21.19
N PHE A 434 16.07 -6.35 -21.98
CA PHE A 434 17.30 -5.70 -22.40
C PHE A 434 17.84 -6.30 -23.69
N TYR A 435 18.58 -5.51 -24.46
CA TYR A 435 19.32 -6.00 -25.62
C TYR A 435 20.59 -6.74 -25.16
N TYR A 436 20.77 -7.97 -25.65
CA TYR A 436 21.93 -8.79 -25.34
C TYR A 436 22.82 -8.95 -26.58
N ALA A 437 23.89 -8.17 -26.64
CA ALA A 437 24.77 -8.08 -27.79
C ALA A 437 25.34 -9.43 -28.27
N PRO A 438 25.75 -10.37 -27.39
CA PRO A 438 26.23 -11.68 -27.84
C PRO A 438 25.22 -12.49 -28.66
N LEU A 439 23.93 -12.28 -28.48
CA LEU A 439 22.87 -12.91 -29.28
C LEU A 439 22.34 -12.01 -30.39
N GLY A 440 22.59 -10.70 -30.34
CA GLY A 440 21.99 -9.71 -31.25
C GLY A 440 20.45 -9.58 -31.09
N HIS A 441 19.90 -10.01 -29.96
CA HIS A 441 18.49 -10.12 -29.72
C HIS A 441 18.07 -9.52 -28.37
N MET A 442 16.75 -9.35 -28.19
CA MET A 442 16.18 -8.89 -26.93
C MET A 442 15.94 -10.05 -25.98
N VAL A 443 16.41 -9.94 -24.75
CA VAL A 443 16.15 -10.91 -23.68
C VAL A 443 15.10 -10.36 -22.73
N LEU A 444 14.12 -11.19 -22.37
CA LEU A 444 13.02 -10.85 -21.46
C LEU A 444 13.02 -11.84 -20.30
N PHE A 445 13.04 -11.34 -19.07
CA PHE A 445 12.89 -12.15 -17.87
C PHE A 445 11.45 -12.19 -17.40
N LYS A 446 11.02 -13.36 -16.91
CA LYS A 446 9.74 -13.54 -16.23
C LYS A 446 9.82 -14.62 -15.15
N GLY A 447 9.81 -14.21 -13.88
CA GLY A 447 9.96 -15.12 -12.74
C GLY A 447 11.27 -15.91 -12.83
N SER A 448 11.17 -17.24 -12.86
CA SER A 448 12.31 -18.16 -12.95
C SER A 448 12.74 -18.52 -14.38
N ARG A 449 12.22 -17.81 -15.39
CA ARG A 449 12.48 -18.10 -16.80
C ARG A 449 12.84 -16.86 -17.59
N TYR A 450 13.49 -17.06 -18.75
CA TYR A 450 13.73 -16.01 -19.73
C TYR A 450 13.39 -16.46 -21.15
N SER A 451 13.03 -15.49 -21.97
CA SER A 451 12.73 -15.66 -23.41
C SER A 451 13.65 -14.77 -24.23
N VAL A 452 13.89 -15.13 -25.47
CA VAL A 452 14.67 -14.34 -26.43
C VAL A 452 13.76 -13.96 -27.58
N LEU A 453 13.61 -12.66 -27.83
CA LEU A 453 12.90 -12.12 -28.98
C LEU A 453 13.89 -11.84 -30.10
N ASN A 454 13.73 -12.54 -31.22
CA ASN A 454 14.45 -12.22 -32.44
C ASN A 454 13.95 -10.89 -33.00
N LEU A 455 14.85 -9.93 -33.17
CA LEU A 455 14.51 -8.57 -33.60
C LEU A 455 14.20 -8.46 -35.10
N HIS A 456 14.65 -9.42 -35.91
CA HIS A 456 14.36 -9.46 -37.35
C HIS A 456 12.97 -10.05 -37.62
N THR A 457 12.66 -11.19 -37.00
CA THR A 457 11.39 -11.91 -37.22
C THR A 457 10.28 -11.42 -36.30
N LEU A 458 10.60 -10.70 -35.23
CA LEU A 458 9.70 -10.31 -34.14
C LEU A 458 8.94 -11.50 -33.54
N ARG A 459 9.65 -12.61 -33.35
CA ARG A 459 9.13 -13.82 -32.70
C ARG A 459 10.12 -14.32 -31.66
N SER A 460 9.61 -15.04 -30.67
CA SER A 460 10.46 -15.73 -29.71
C SER A 460 11.31 -16.77 -30.45
N GLU A 461 12.60 -16.82 -30.10
CA GLU A 461 13.49 -17.87 -30.60
C GLU A 461 12.98 -19.26 -30.20
N PRO A 462 13.16 -20.28 -31.05
CA PRO A 462 12.92 -21.69 -30.71
C PRO A 462 13.69 -22.07 -29.43
N TYR A 463 13.19 -23.07 -28.69
CA TYR A 463 13.78 -23.57 -27.44
C TYR A 463 13.68 -22.61 -26.21
N TYR A 464 12.98 -21.50 -26.32
CA TYR A 464 12.64 -20.64 -25.20
C TYR A 464 11.15 -20.78 -24.81
N PRO A 465 10.79 -20.55 -23.52
CA PRO A 465 11.62 -19.98 -22.45
C PRO A 465 12.55 -21.00 -21.77
N ARG A 466 13.75 -20.57 -21.42
CA ARG A 466 14.74 -21.34 -20.64
C ARG A 466 14.74 -20.92 -19.16
N LYS A 467 15.48 -21.68 -18.32
CA LYS A 467 15.58 -21.38 -16.88
C LYS A 467 16.51 -20.18 -16.64
N LEU A 468 16.12 -19.29 -15.72
CA LEU A 468 16.93 -18.14 -15.32
C LEU A 468 18.29 -18.55 -14.72
N ALA A 469 18.41 -19.79 -14.26
CA ALA A 469 19.66 -20.35 -13.73
C ALA A 469 20.83 -20.30 -14.74
N ASP A 470 20.57 -20.16 -16.04
CA ASP A 470 21.59 -19.93 -17.06
C ASP A 470 22.33 -18.58 -16.85
N TRP A 471 21.73 -17.65 -16.12
CA TRP A 471 22.28 -16.36 -15.70
C TRP A 471 22.80 -16.46 -14.27
N ILE A 472 23.97 -17.10 -14.08
CA ILE A 472 24.49 -17.50 -12.77
C ILE A 472 24.64 -16.29 -11.84
N GLY A 473 23.91 -16.33 -10.71
CA GLY A 473 23.90 -15.29 -9.67
C GLY A 473 22.88 -14.16 -9.87
N VAL A 474 22.15 -14.11 -10.99
CA VAL A 474 21.10 -13.11 -11.20
C VAL A 474 19.82 -13.53 -10.47
N PRO A 475 19.26 -12.68 -9.57
CA PRO A 475 18.07 -13.04 -8.80
C PRO A 475 16.80 -12.96 -9.63
N GLN A 476 15.79 -13.72 -9.23
CA GLN A 476 14.44 -13.59 -9.77
C GLN A 476 13.81 -12.24 -9.36
N GLY A 477 12.88 -11.74 -10.19
CA GLY A 477 12.19 -10.48 -9.92
C GLY A 477 13.03 -9.24 -10.16
N THR A 478 14.09 -9.35 -10.95
CA THR A 478 14.87 -8.21 -11.47
C THR A 478 13.95 -7.34 -12.33
N ASN A 479 13.85 -6.04 -12.02
CA ASN A 479 12.94 -5.09 -12.68
C ASN A 479 13.63 -4.12 -13.64
N GLY A 480 14.92 -4.28 -13.89
CA GLY A 480 15.64 -3.46 -14.85
C GLY A 480 17.06 -3.96 -15.13
N VAL A 481 17.56 -3.60 -16.30
CA VAL A 481 18.93 -3.93 -16.73
C VAL A 481 19.53 -2.77 -17.48
N VAL A 482 20.76 -2.42 -17.13
CA VAL A 482 21.57 -1.46 -17.87
C VAL A 482 22.82 -2.18 -18.37
N THR A 483 23.05 -2.14 -19.68
CA THR A 483 24.30 -2.61 -20.28
C THR A 483 25.23 -1.43 -20.47
N ARG A 484 26.38 -1.47 -19.82
CA ARG A 484 27.39 -0.40 -19.92
C ARG A 484 28.29 -0.58 -21.16
N PRO A 485 29.01 0.46 -21.61
CA PRO A 485 29.92 0.38 -22.75
C PRO A 485 31.04 -0.67 -22.60
N ASP A 486 31.37 -1.05 -21.37
CA ASP A 486 32.32 -2.13 -21.05
C ASP A 486 31.74 -3.54 -21.30
N GLY A 487 30.49 -3.62 -21.78
CA GLY A 487 29.76 -4.87 -22.04
C GLY A 487 29.18 -5.53 -20.80
N LEU A 488 29.39 -5.00 -19.61
CA LEU A 488 28.85 -5.56 -18.38
C LEU A 488 27.37 -5.21 -18.21
N HIS A 489 26.59 -6.16 -17.73
CA HIS A 489 25.17 -5.97 -17.45
C HIS A 489 24.94 -5.73 -15.96
N TYR A 490 24.25 -4.64 -15.63
CA TYR A 490 23.84 -4.32 -14.26
C TYR A 490 22.36 -4.60 -14.12
N PHE A 491 22.05 -5.65 -13.36
CA PHE A 491 20.68 -6.05 -13.02
C PHE A 491 20.24 -5.35 -11.74
N PHE A 492 19.01 -4.86 -11.70
CA PHE A 492 18.47 -4.10 -10.57
C PHE A 492 17.24 -4.78 -9.98
N ARG A 493 17.16 -4.81 -8.66
CA ARG A 493 15.97 -5.18 -7.90
C ARG A 493 15.94 -4.39 -6.58
N GLU A 494 14.91 -3.60 -6.36
CA GLU A 494 14.80 -2.74 -5.19
C GLU A 494 16.03 -1.82 -5.05
N GLN A 495 16.75 -1.86 -3.95
CA GLN A 495 17.95 -1.05 -3.72
C GLN A 495 19.26 -1.75 -4.09
N GLN A 496 19.20 -2.96 -4.61
CA GLN A 496 20.37 -3.78 -4.92
C GLN A 496 20.63 -3.88 -6.42
N TYR A 497 21.91 -4.11 -6.76
CA TYR A 497 22.32 -4.43 -8.12
C TYR A 497 23.24 -5.65 -8.14
N TRP A 498 23.23 -6.34 -9.28
CA TRP A 498 24.09 -7.49 -9.60
C TRP A 498 24.78 -7.19 -10.91
N ARG A 499 26.11 -7.08 -10.88
CA ARG A 499 26.92 -6.87 -12.08
C ARG A 499 27.29 -8.22 -12.69
N PHE A 500 26.71 -8.51 -13.82
CA PHE A 500 26.93 -9.74 -14.58
C PHE A 500 27.97 -9.51 -15.68
N ASP A 501 28.92 -10.44 -15.77
CA ASP A 501 29.97 -10.49 -16.78
C ASP A 501 29.57 -11.54 -17.84
N PRO A 502 29.26 -11.12 -19.08
CA PRO A 502 28.82 -12.06 -20.13
C PRO A 502 29.92 -13.01 -20.61
N VAL A 503 31.19 -12.66 -20.40
CA VAL A 503 32.33 -13.53 -20.75
C VAL A 503 32.46 -14.65 -19.71
N LYS A 504 32.31 -14.31 -18.43
CA LYS A 504 32.35 -15.27 -17.31
C LYS A 504 31.03 -15.97 -17.06
N VAL A 505 29.96 -15.50 -17.69
CA VAL A 505 28.56 -15.99 -17.58
C VAL A 505 28.10 -16.04 -16.12
N ARG A 506 28.48 -15.08 -15.30
CA ARG A 506 28.11 -15.01 -13.88
C ARG A 506 28.15 -13.60 -13.32
N VAL A 507 27.44 -13.41 -12.21
CA VAL A 507 27.57 -12.20 -11.38
C VAL A 507 28.96 -12.16 -10.79
N THR A 508 29.61 -11.00 -10.91
CA THR A 508 30.98 -10.74 -10.42
C THR A 508 31.02 -9.73 -9.30
N ARG A 509 29.95 -8.98 -9.10
CA ARG A 509 29.79 -7.99 -8.03
C ARG A 509 28.33 -7.74 -7.75
N GLU A 510 28.01 -7.46 -6.49
CA GLU A 510 26.70 -6.99 -6.07
C GLU A 510 26.83 -5.87 -5.03
N GLY A 511 25.78 -5.09 -4.78
CA GLY A 511 25.79 -4.01 -3.81
C GLY A 511 24.56 -3.12 -3.89
N HIS A 512 24.62 -1.97 -3.22
CA HIS A 512 23.58 -0.95 -3.23
C HIS A 512 23.83 0.05 -4.35
N TRP A 513 23.00 0.04 -5.39
CA TRP A 513 23.25 0.81 -6.61
C TRP A 513 23.24 2.34 -6.40
N ALA A 514 22.33 2.87 -5.55
CA ALA A 514 22.29 4.29 -5.26
C ALA A 514 23.55 4.79 -4.51
N ARG A 515 24.21 3.90 -3.77
CA ARG A 515 25.44 4.19 -3.04
C ARG A 515 26.68 3.94 -3.90
N ASP A 516 26.69 2.85 -4.64
CA ASP A 516 27.90 2.31 -5.25
C ASP A 516 28.07 2.74 -6.73
N LEU A 517 26.94 3.06 -7.42
CA LEU A 517 26.94 3.38 -8.85
C LEU A 517 26.68 4.88 -9.08
N LYS A 518 27.74 5.67 -9.15
CA LYS A 518 27.66 7.15 -9.31
C LYS A 518 26.89 7.58 -10.58
N TRP A 519 26.99 6.80 -11.64
CA TRP A 519 26.34 7.07 -12.92
C TRP A 519 24.81 6.89 -12.90
N THR A 520 24.23 6.44 -11.80
CA THR A 520 22.78 6.41 -11.60
C THR A 520 22.20 7.77 -11.17
N GLY A 521 23.05 8.77 -10.93
CA GLY A 521 22.65 10.11 -10.51
C GLY A 521 22.21 10.22 -9.04
N CYS A 522 22.36 9.14 -8.26
CA CYS A 522 22.03 9.13 -6.84
C CYS A 522 23.21 9.62 -6.00
N ARG A 523 23.08 10.81 -5.42
CA ARG A 523 24.17 11.44 -4.63
C ARG A 523 24.29 10.81 -3.25
N ARG A 524 25.52 10.59 -2.78
CA ARG A 524 25.83 10.33 -1.38
C ARG A 524 25.55 11.60 -0.56
N LYS A 525 24.86 11.48 0.59
CA LYS A 525 25.02 12.49 1.65
C LYS A 525 26.45 12.34 2.17
N THR A 526 27.34 13.22 1.75
CA THR A 526 28.60 13.44 2.45
C THR A 526 28.25 14.13 3.76
N HIS A 527 28.41 13.44 4.89
CA HIS A 527 28.66 14.13 6.15
C HIS A 527 29.94 14.94 5.95
N GLN A 528 29.81 16.25 5.74
CA GLN A 528 30.91 17.16 6.02
C GLN A 528 31.11 17.10 7.53
N GLY A 529 32.13 16.38 7.94
CA GLY A 529 32.69 16.54 9.27
C GLY A 529 33.19 17.98 9.39
N ASN A 530 32.60 18.72 10.30
CA ASN A 530 33.19 19.94 10.79
C ASN A 530 34.55 19.58 11.44
N ASN A 531 35.64 19.71 10.68
CA ASN A 531 36.93 19.97 11.27
C ASN A 531 36.93 21.44 11.64
N ILE A 532 36.62 21.77 12.86
CA ILE A 532 37.01 23.02 13.49
C ILE A 532 38.40 22.75 14.09
N LEU A 533 39.39 23.38 13.49
CA LEU A 533 40.69 23.65 14.13
C LEU A 533 40.48 24.68 15.24
#